data_ecc3e94fc4040d3da07794007a762678
#
_entry.id   ecc3e94fc4040d3da07794007a762678
#
_cell.length_a   1.000
_cell.length_b   1.000
_cell.length_c   1.000
_cell.angle_alpha   90.00
_cell.angle_beta   90.00
_cell.angle_gamma   90.00
#
_symmetry.space_group_name_H-M   'P 1'
#
loop_
_entity.id
_entity.type
_entity.pdbx_description
1 polymer ?
#
loop_
_entity_poly.entity_id
_entity_poly.type
_entity_poly.pdbx_seq_one_letter_code
_entity_poly.pdbx_strand_id
1 'polypeptide(L)'
;MTSLGLYIHIPFCRSRCDYCGFYSIGRKPTDRYIDALTKEMDLKSPDFEDRLCDTVYLGGGTPSSLSEAQLTRLMKTLSQHFRISDTAEITMEMNPCDMSESYLKNAMRAGVNRISIGVQEKHDHLLSAIGRRHTAKEAETAVKRAYRMGFHNLSLDLMYELPGQTVKDFEASLRWAVHLPVNHMSIYSLILEDGTRMAQLAERGQLARPSEAESWAMYQAMCRILPVYGFERYEISSFARKGCRSRHNQKYWELSNYLGLGPAACSRIGRTRTENTPGVRLYEKELLTGHPPQQEVETLSATDEMEEYCFLHLRMKEGIPLDGFRERYGADITHWYGDAVKMLKEKKLLKEEAGHLFLTYHGAALGNFVFEQFLLD
;
A
#
# COMPACT_ATOMS: atom_id res chain seq x y z
N MET A 1 22.40 3.91 -11.89
CA MET A 1 21.89 2.63 -11.34
C MET A 1 20.48 2.90 -10.81
N THR A 2 19.50 2.08 -11.16
CA THR A 2 18.14 2.21 -10.65
C THR A 2 18.11 1.80 -9.18
N SER A 3 17.49 2.62 -8.33
CA SER A 3 17.35 2.33 -6.90
C SER A 3 16.44 1.10 -6.67
N LEU A 4 16.61 0.43 -5.53
CA LEU A 4 15.82 -0.74 -5.13
C LEU A 4 14.90 -0.38 -3.97
N GLY A 5 13.63 -0.82 -4.02
CA GLY A 5 12.75 -0.84 -2.85
C GLY A 5 12.86 -2.19 -2.13
N LEU A 6 12.84 -2.20 -0.81
CA LEU A 6 12.72 -3.42 -0.02
C LEU A 6 11.34 -3.48 0.63
N TYR A 7 10.59 -4.55 0.39
CA TYR A 7 9.34 -4.85 1.07
C TYR A 7 9.51 -6.05 1.99
N ILE A 8 9.16 -5.90 3.26
CA ILE A 8 9.26 -6.97 4.26
C ILE A 8 7.87 -7.33 4.73
N HIS A 9 7.43 -8.53 4.39
CA HIS A 9 6.12 -9.01 4.79
C HIS A 9 6.15 -9.58 6.20
N ILE A 10 5.35 -9.03 7.10
CA ILE A 10 5.20 -9.51 8.48
C ILE A 10 3.77 -10.06 8.64
N PRO A 11 3.54 -11.35 8.39
CA PRO A 11 2.20 -11.93 8.27
C PRO A 11 1.51 -12.22 9.60
N PHE A 12 1.73 -11.44 10.63
CA PHE A 12 1.19 -11.70 11.95
C PHE A 12 0.19 -10.64 12.36
N CYS A 13 -1.01 -11.08 12.79
CA CYS A 13 -2.02 -10.21 13.38
C CYS A 13 -2.47 -10.77 14.71
N ARG A 14 -2.76 -9.90 15.69
CA ARG A 14 -3.39 -10.34 16.94
C ARG A 14 -4.84 -10.78 16.74
N SER A 15 -5.52 -10.15 15.78
CA SER A 15 -6.84 -10.53 15.27
C SER A 15 -6.92 -10.12 13.81
N ARG A 16 -7.57 -10.92 12.98
CA ARG A 16 -7.82 -10.59 11.59
C ARG A 16 -9.07 -9.72 11.51
N CYS A 17 -9.00 -8.61 10.78
CA CYS A 17 -10.16 -7.79 10.49
C CYS A 17 -11.08 -8.49 9.48
N ASP A 18 -12.38 -8.23 9.58
CA ASP A 18 -13.41 -8.96 8.82
C ASP A 18 -13.35 -8.71 7.30
N TYR A 19 -12.69 -7.64 6.86
CA TYR A 19 -12.52 -7.23 5.46
C TYR A 19 -11.17 -7.60 4.84
N CYS A 20 -10.17 -7.98 5.65
CA CYS A 20 -8.78 -8.02 5.20
C CYS A 20 -8.47 -9.24 4.34
N GLY A 21 -8.09 -9.00 3.06
CA GLY A 21 -7.62 -10.00 2.11
C GLY A 21 -6.12 -10.33 2.23
N PHE A 22 -5.33 -9.51 2.90
CA PHE A 22 -3.88 -9.74 3.00
C PHE A 22 -3.56 -11.06 3.70
N TYR A 23 -2.53 -11.74 3.18
CA TYR A 23 -2.03 -12.95 3.83
C TYR A 23 -1.57 -12.62 5.25
N SER A 24 -2.25 -13.17 6.23
CA SER A 24 -1.92 -13.02 7.65
C SER A 24 -2.43 -14.19 8.49
N ILE A 25 -1.75 -14.43 9.61
CA ILE A 25 -2.09 -15.47 10.57
C ILE A 25 -2.30 -14.90 11.96
N GLY A 26 -3.29 -15.46 12.68
CA GLY A 26 -3.69 -15.02 14.02
C GLY A 26 -2.76 -15.51 15.12
N ARG A 27 -1.47 -15.18 15.07
CA ARG A 27 -0.50 -15.52 16.13
C ARG A 27 0.58 -14.44 16.26
N LYS A 28 1.36 -14.51 17.35
CA LYS A 28 2.52 -13.63 17.53
C LYS A 28 3.69 -14.06 16.65
N PRO A 29 4.52 -13.11 16.19
CA PRO A 29 5.82 -13.40 15.58
C PRO A 29 6.71 -14.23 16.51
N THR A 30 7.52 -15.10 15.93
CA THR A 30 8.52 -15.91 16.65
C THR A 30 9.93 -15.51 16.22
N ASP A 31 10.92 -15.78 17.05
CA ASP A 31 12.33 -15.56 16.67
C ASP A 31 12.74 -16.45 15.51
N ARG A 32 12.15 -17.65 15.42
CA ARG A 32 12.31 -18.57 14.28
C ARG A 32 11.91 -17.93 12.95
N TYR A 33 10.88 -17.07 12.94
CA TYR A 33 10.49 -16.31 11.75
C TYR A 33 11.56 -15.29 11.36
N ILE A 34 12.15 -14.60 12.34
CA ILE A 34 13.25 -13.66 12.08
C ILE A 34 14.51 -14.39 11.61
N ASP A 35 14.77 -15.60 12.12
CA ASP A 35 15.85 -16.46 11.63
C ASP A 35 15.63 -16.84 10.16
N ALA A 36 14.41 -17.21 9.79
CA ALA A 36 14.06 -17.54 8.40
C ALA A 36 14.20 -16.31 7.47
N LEU A 37 13.71 -15.14 7.88
CA LEU A 37 13.92 -13.89 7.11
C LEU A 37 15.42 -13.58 6.94
N THR A 38 16.23 -13.80 7.97
CA THR A 38 17.70 -13.64 7.87
C THR A 38 18.27 -14.57 6.82
N LYS A 39 17.84 -15.82 6.79
CA LYS A 39 18.29 -16.79 5.79
C LYS A 39 17.87 -16.42 4.37
N GLU A 40 16.67 -15.87 4.18
CA GLU A 40 16.26 -15.35 2.87
C GLU A 40 17.16 -14.18 2.43
N MET A 41 17.52 -13.27 3.36
CA MET A 41 18.45 -12.18 3.07
C MET A 41 19.85 -12.71 2.70
N ASP A 42 20.37 -13.71 3.45
CA ASP A 42 21.64 -14.38 3.13
C ASP A 42 21.65 -14.90 1.66
N LEU A 43 20.52 -15.45 1.21
CA LEU A 43 20.38 -16.04 -0.14
C LEU A 43 20.23 -15.00 -1.24
N LYS A 44 19.44 -13.93 -0.99
CA LYS A 44 19.03 -12.97 -2.03
C LYS A 44 19.96 -11.75 -2.13
N SER A 45 20.58 -11.30 -1.03
CA SER A 45 21.34 -10.06 -1.02
C SER A 45 22.55 -10.04 -1.96
N PRO A 46 23.25 -11.16 -2.25
CA PRO A 46 24.37 -11.14 -3.20
C PRO A 46 24.00 -10.63 -4.60
N ASP A 47 22.77 -10.86 -5.05
CA ASP A 47 22.28 -10.40 -6.35
C ASP A 47 22.04 -8.87 -6.41
N PHE A 48 22.12 -8.19 -5.25
CA PHE A 48 21.79 -6.77 -5.11
C PHE A 48 22.87 -5.92 -4.44
N GLU A 49 24.08 -6.42 -4.29
CA GLU A 49 25.20 -5.74 -3.61
C GLU A 49 25.49 -4.34 -4.17
N ASP A 50 25.38 -4.18 -5.49
CA ASP A 50 25.64 -2.91 -6.18
C ASP A 50 24.43 -1.95 -6.16
N ARG A 51 23.30 -2.35 -5.63
CA ARG A 51 22.07 -1.54 -5.64
C ARG A 51 21.90 -0.75 -4.35
N LEU A 52 21.59 0.53 -4.50
CA LEU A 52 21.23 1.38 -3.37
C LEU A 52 19.73 1.25 -3.09
N CYS A 53 19.39 0.87 -1.85
CA CYS A 53 18.02 0.79 -1.39
C CYS A 53 17.58 2.16 -0.88
N ASP A 54 16.63 2.79 -1.57
CA ASP A 54 16.12 4.12 -1.23
C ASP A 54 14.79 4.08 -0.48
N THR A 55 14.15 2.90 -0.41
CA THR A 55 12.96 2.67 0.41
C THR A 55 12.99 1.29 1.07
N VAL A 56 12.53 1.24 2.33
CA VAL A 56 12.22 0.00 3.07
C VAL A 56 10.79 0.10 3.58
N TYR A 57 9.99 -0.93 3.37
CA TYR A 57 8.60 -0.95 3.79
C TYR A 57 8.30 -2.25 4.56
N LEU A 58 7.97 -2.12 5.83
CA LEU A 58 7.51 -3.22 6.66
C LEU A 58 5.99 -3.21 6.65
N GLY A 59 5.38 -4.22 6.03
CA GLY A 59 3.92 -4.30 5.84
C GLY A 59 3.37 -5.72 5.96
N GLY A 60 2.13 -5.90 5.53
CA GLY A 60 1.44 -7.18 5.40
C GLY A 60 0.35 -7.40 6.43
N GLY A 61 0.59 -8.16 7.50
CA GLY A 61 -0.36 -8.33 8.59
C GLY A 61 -0.34 -7.14 9.54
N THR A 62 0.52 -7.18 10.53
CA THR A 62 0.72 -6.07 11.49
C THR A 62 2.18 -6.05 11.93
N PRO A 63 3.07 -5.32 11.26
CA PRO A 63 4.49 -5.25 11.62
C PRO A 63 4.74 -4.80 13.06
N SER A 64 3.86 -3.95 13.61
CA SER A 64 3.91 -3.56 15.03
C SER A 64 3.59 -4.69 16.03
N SER A 65 3.30 -5.89 15.54
CA SER A 65 3.21 -7.10 16.38
C SER A 65 4.58 -7.68 16.77
N LEU A 66 5.67 -7.30 16.08
CA LEU A 66 7.04 -7.64 16.44
C LEU A 66 7.37 -7.10 17.83
N SER A 67 8.11 -7.86 18.61
CA SER A 67 8.72 -7.32 19.83
C SER A 67 9.81 -6.29 19.51
N GLU A 68 10.12 -5.42 20.45
CA GLU A 68 11.20 -4.42 20.30
C GLU A 68 12.54 -5.08 19.91
N ALA A 69 12.85 -6.24 20.51
CA ALA A 69 14.06 -7.01 20.19
C ALA A 69 14.04 -7.58 18.76
N GLN A 70 12.89 -8.12 18.32
CA GLN A 70 12.72 -8.65 16.98
C GLN A 70 12.83 -7.55 15.91
N LEU A 71 12.20 -6.39 16.13
CA LEU A 71 12.32 -5.24 15.24
C LEU A 71 13.78 -4.75 15.13
N THR A 72 14.44 -4.58 16.27
CA THR A 72 15.86 -4.15 16.31
C THR A 72 16.75 -5.14 15.57
N ARG A 73 16.56 -6.44 15.78
CA ARG A 73 17.32 -7.50 15.12
C ARG A 73 17.07 -7.46 13.61
N LEU A 74 15.81 -7.41 13.18
CA LEU A 74 15.42 -7.37 11.76
C LEU A 74 16.07 -6.19 11.04
N MET A 75 15.94 -4.98 11.59
CA MET A 75 16.50 -3.77 10.97
C MET A 75 18.02 -3.77 10.90
N LYS A 76 18.67 -4.29 11.95
CA LYS A 76 20.13 -4.49 11.94
C LYS A 76 20.56 -5.47 10.85
N THR A 77 19.85 -6.60 10.71
CA THR A 77 20.12 -7.60 9.67
C THR A 77 19.94 -7.00 8.28
N LEU A 78 18.85 -6.26 8.05
CA LEU A 78 18.62 -5.56 6.78
C LEU A 78 19.79 -4.63 6.41
N SER A 79 20.29 -3.83 7.35
CA SER A 79 21.39 -2.91 7.09
C SER A 79 22.75 -3.61 6.90
N GLN A 80 22.89 -4.86 7.30
CA GLN A 80 24.07 -5.68 7.05
C GLN A 80 24.08 -6.32 5.67
N HIS A 81 22.90 -6.61 5.12
CA HIS A 81 22.73 -7.31 3.83
C HIS A 81 22.48 -6.37 2.64
N PHE A 82 21.91 -5.21 2.88
CA PHE A 82 21.55 -4.27 1.82
C PHE A 82 22.14 -2.89 2.08
N ARG A 83 22.59 -2.23 1.02
CA ARG A 83 23.06 -0.84 1.06
C ARG A 83 21.86 0.11 1.16
N ILE A 84 21.41 0.39 2.37
CA ILE A 84 20.31 1.33 2.61
C ILE A 84 20.85 2.75 2.56
N SER A 85 20.21 3.62 1.77
CA SER A 85 20.58 5.03 1.67
C SER A 85 20.35 5.77 3.01
N ASP A 86 21.23 6.70 3.36
CA ASP A 86 21.05 7.56 4.54
C ASP A 86 19.76 8.41 4.45
N THR A 87 19.23 8.62 3.23
CA THR A 87 17.97 9.32 2.97
C THR A 87 16.82 8.39 2.63
N ALA A 88 16.95 7.09 2.91
CA ALA A 88 15.90 6.11 2.62
C ALA A 88 14.62 6.42 3.39
N GLU A 89 13.48 6.25 2.72
CA GLU A 89 12.19 6.18 3.40
C GLU A 89 12.05 4.80 4.03
N ILE A 90 11.98 4.74 5.35
CA ILE A 90 11.79 3.49 6.10
C ILE A 90 10.41 3.53 6.75
N THR A 91 9.45 2.89 6.09
CA THR A 91 8.05 2.86 6.52
C THR A 91 7.75 1.61 7.34
N MET A 92 6.94 1.78 8.38
CA MET A 92 6.37 0.68 9.15
C MET A 92 4.87 0.87 9.34
N GLU A 93 4.09 -0.16 8.99
CA GLU A 93 2.66 -0.20 9.31
C GLU A 93 2.46 -0.50 10.79
N MET A 94 1.59 0.28 11.43
CA MET A 94 1.30 0.12 12.85
C MET A 94 -0.20 0.13 13.14
N ASN A 95 -0.57 -0.73 14.09
CA ASN A 95 -1.90 -0.65 14.70
C ASN A 95 -1.86 0.36 15.87
N PRO A 96 -2.87 1.24 16.03
CA PRO A 96 -2.92 2.20 17.14
C PRO A 96 -2.67 1.59 18.53
N CYS A 97 -3.18 0.36 18.76
CA CYS A 97 -3.00 -0.36 20.04
C CYS A 97 -1.53 -0.73 20.37
N ASP A 98 -0.66 -0.78 19.38
CA ASP A 98 0.73 -1.23 19.55
C ASP A 98 1.72 -0.05 19.71
N MET A 99 1.25 1.20 19.58
CA MET A 99 2.06 2.40 19.53
C MET A 99 2.37 2.97 20.92
N SER A 100 2.97 2.15 21.82
CA SER A 100 3.48 2.63 23.12
C SER A 100 4.70 3.55 22.95
N GLU A 101 5.00 4.38 23.95
CA GLU A 101 6.19 5.26 23.90
C GLU A 101 7.49 4.48 23.76
N SER A 102 7.60 3.35 24.50
CA SER A 102 8.78 2.47 24.40
C SER A 102 8.94 1.91 23.00
N TYR A 103 7.82 1.41 22.41
CA TYR A 103 7.84 0.83 21.07
C TYR A 103 8.18 1.86 19.99
N LEU A 104 7.59 3.04 20.03
CA LEU A 104 7.90 4.14 19.12
C LEU A 104 9.36 4.59 19.23
N LYS A 105 9.89 4.70 20.45
CA LYS A 105 11.31 5.02 20.67
C LYS A 105 12.23 3.94 20.10
N ASN A 106 11.87 2.68 20.25
CA ASN A 106 12.62 1.57 19.66
C ASN A 106 12.55 1.58 18.14
N ALA A 107 11.37 1.79 17.54
CA ALA A 107 11.20 1.88 16.09
C ALA A 107 12.04 3.02 15.48
N MET A 108 12.08 4.18 16.12
CA MET A 108 12.94 5.30 15.71
C MET A 108 14.42 4.95 15.76
N ARG A 109 14.87 4.31 16.84
CA ARG A 109 16.27 3.84 16.98
C ARG A 109 16.64 2.78 15.95
N ALA A 110 15.67 1.97 15.56
CA ALA A 110 15.81 0.96 14.50
C ALA A 110 15.81 1.56 13.09
N GLY A 111 15.68 2.89 12.95
CA GLY A 111 15.75 3.61 11.68
C GLY A 111 14.39 3.88 11.02
N VAL A 112 13.28 3.45 11.62
CA VAL A 112 11.93 3.79 11.06
C VAL A 112 11.74 5.30 11.10
N ASN A 113 11.42 5.91 9.95
CA ASN A 113 11.24 7.36 9.82
C ASN A 113 9.86 7.75 9.25
N ARG A 114 9.06 6.77 8.83
CA ARG A 114 7.67 6.95 8.39
C ARG A 114 6.77 5.88 9.03
N ILE A 115 5.60 6.27 9.51
CA ILE A 115 4.60 5.34 10.07
C ILE A 115 3.32 5.42 9.27
N SER A 116 2.75 4.27 8.84
CA SER A 116 1.38 4.16 8.33
C SER A 116 0.50 3.57 9.41
N ILE A 117 -0.55 4.29 9.78
CA ILE A 117 -1.38 3.97 10.94
C ILE A 117 -2.76 3.53 10.46
N GLY A 118 -3.04 2.25 10.64
CA GLY A 118 -4.33 1.65 10.24
C GLY A 118 -5.45 2.05 11.19
N VAL A 119 -6.06 3.20 10.98
CA VAL A 119 -7.17 3.71 11.80
C VAL A 119 -8.52 3.26 11.26
N GLN A 120 -8.74 3.42 9.97
CA GLN A 120 -9.88 3.02 9.15
C GLN A 120 -11.10 3.94 9.31
N GLU A 121 -11.52 4.31 10.50
CA GLU A 121 -12.74 5.08 10.74
C GLU A 121 -12.66 5.84 12.10
N LYS A 122 -13.46 6.87 12.26
CA LYS A 122 -13.57 7.67 13.48
C LYS A 122 -14.68 7.17 14.42
N HIS A 123 -15.72 6.54 13.91
CA HIS A 123 -16.87 6.13 14.71
C HIS A 123 -16.68 4.71 15.25
N ASP A 124 -16.74 4.54 16.58
CA ASP A 124 -16.44 3.27 17.25
C ASP A 124 -17.38 2.12 16.83
N HIS A 125 -18.66 2.42 16.53
CA HIS A 125 -19.59 1.41 16.04
C HIS A 125 -19.20 0.88 14.65
N LEU A 126 -18.68 1.72 13.76
CA LEU A 126 -18.19 1.31 12.44
C LEU A 126 -16.86 0.56 12.56
N LEU A 127 -15.97 0.98 13.46
CA LEU A 127 -14.74 0.23 13.78
C LEU A 127 -15.07 -1.19 14.26
N SER A 128 -16.06 -1.32 15.16
CA SER A 128 -16.51 -2.63 15.65
C SER A 128 -17.11 -3.48 14.54
N ALA A 129 -17.89 -2.88 13.62
CA ALA A 129 -18.51 -3.56 12.50
C ALA A 129 -17.50 -4.18 11.50
N ILE A 130 -16.28 -3.65 11.46
CA ILE A 130 -15.18 -4.17 10.61
C ILE A 130 -14.13 -4.98 11.39
N GLY A 131 -14.40 -5.32 12.64
CA GLY A 131 -13.51 -6.13 13.47
C GLY A 131 -12.27 -5.40 14.00
N ARG A 132 -12.29 -4.04 14.08
CA ARG A 132 -11.20 -3.27 14.69
C ARG A 132 -11.31 -3.29 16.21
N ARG A 133 -10.16 -3.33 16.87
CA ARG A 133 -10.08 -3.45 18.33
C ARG A 133 -9.86 -2.12 19.06
N HIS A 134 -9.35 -1.11 18.36
CA HIS A 134 -9.13 0.22 18.91
C HIS A 134 -10.38 1.09 18.76
N THR A 135 -10.50 2.07 19.63
CA THR A 135 -11.45 3.17 19.53
C THR A 135 -10.84 4.37 18.81
N ALA A 136 -11.68 5.27 18.31
CA ALA A 136 -11.23 6.53 17.71
C ALA A 136 -10.33 7.34 18.65
N LYS A 137 -10.64 7.33 19.96
CA LYS A 137 -9.85 8.04 20.98
C LYS A 137 -8.47 7.45 21.17
N GLU A 138 -8.36 6.13 21.12
CA GLU A 138 -7.05 5.44 21.18
C GLU A 138 -6.23 5.73 19.94
N ALA A 139 -6.86 5.72 18.75
CA ALA A 139 -6.20 6.08 17.49
C ALA A 139 -5.68 7.53 17.52
N GLU A 140 -6.51 8.50 17.90
CA GLU A 140 -6.10 9.90 18.04
C GLU A 140 -4.93 10.06 19.01
N THR A 141 -4.99 9.36 20.15
CA THR A 141 -3.94 9.39 21.16
C THR A 141 -2.63 8.80 20.63
N ALA A 142 -2.71 7.70 19.88
CA ALA A 142 -1.55 7.05 19.26
C ALA A 142 -0.88 7.96 18.21
N VAL A 143 -1.66 8.59 17.32
CA VAL A 143 -1.14 9.54 16.32
C VAL A 143 -0.45 10.72 16.99
N LYS A 144 -1.10 11.36 17.98
CA LYS A 144 -0.52 12.50 18.72
C LYS A 144 0.73 12.10 19.51
N ARG A 145 0.78 10.86 20.03
CA ARG A 145 1.96 10.31 20.69
C ARG A 145 3.12 10.16 19.71
N ALA A 146 2.90 9.52 18.56
CA ALA A 146 3.93 9.36 17.54
C ALA A 146 4.53 10.71 17.12
N TYR A 147 3.67 11.71 16.88
CA TYR A 147 4.12 13.05 16.52
C TYR A 147 4.97 13.70 17.64
N ARG A 148 4.53 13.64 18.89
CA ARG A 148 5.30 14.17 20.05
C ARG A 148 6.63 13.44 20.25
N MET A 149 6.70 12.17 19.88
CA MET A 149 7.93 11.37 19.93
C MET A 149 8.93 11.72 18.81
N GLY A 150 8.53 12.56 17.82
CA GLY A 150 9.39 13.00 16.74
C GLY A 150 9.13 12.37 15.38
N PHE A 151 8.11 11.54 15.25
CA PHE A 151 7.68 11.08 13.92
C PHE A 151 6.89 12.16 13.20
N HIS A 152 7.51 12.79 12.21
CA HIS A 152 6.89 13.86 11.43
C HIS A 152 6.39 13.39 10.05
N ASN A 153 6.72 12.15 9.64
CA ASN A 153 6.17 11.53 8.44
C ASN A 153 5.14 10.47 8.85
N LEU A 154 3.89 10.90 9.00
CA LEU A 154 2.78 10.08 9.48
C LEU A 154 1.70 9.96 8.41
N SER A 155 1.35 8.71 8.07
CA SER A 155 0.20 8.36 7.23
C SER A 155 -0.95 7.85 8.09
N LEU A 156 -2.16 8.24 7.71
CA LEU A 156 -3.39 7.72 8.28
C LEU A 156 -4.14 6.93 7.22
N ASP A 157 -4.48 5.69 7.52
CA ASP A 157 -5.29 4.88 6.63
C ASP A 157 -6.76 4.96 7.05
N LEU A 158 -7.64 5.35 6.12
CA LEU A 158 -9.08 5.44 6.27
C LEU A 158 -9.79 4.57 5.24
N MET A 159 -11.01 4.18 5.56
CA MET A 159 -11.88 3.44 4.65
C MET A 159 -13.23 4.14 4.50
N TYR A 160 -13.80 4.04 3.32
CA TYR A 160 -15.17 4.45 3.04
C TYR A 160 -15.97 3.29 2.42
N GLU A 161 -17.27 3.47 2.29
CA GLU A 161 -18.20 2.39 1.90
C GLU A 161 -18.30 1.26 2.93
N LEU A 162 -18.02 1.56 4.21
CA LEU A 162 -18.17 0.58 5.27
C LEU A 162 -19.64 0.23 5.50
N PRO A 163 -19.95 -0.99 5.96
CA PRO A 163 -21.33 -1.37 6.29
C PRO A 163 -21.96 -0.42 7.31
N GLY A 164 -23.08 0.18 6.92
CA GLY A 164 -23.81 1.15 7.76
C GLY A 164 -23.20 2.55 7.83
N GLN A 165 -22.10 2.81 7.13
CA GLN A 165 -21.49 4.15 7.08
C GLN A 165 -22.33 5.08 6.20
N THR A 166 -22.67 6.24 6.71
CA THR A 166 -23.32 7.30 5.95
C THR A 166 -22.30 8.29 5.37
N VAL A 167 -22.72 9.08 4.39
CA VAL A 167 -21.90 10.18 3.83
C VAL A 167 -21.48 11.17 4.94
N LYS A 168 -22.38 11.43 5.91
CA LYS A 168 -22.08 12.32 7.05
C LYS A 168 -21.01 11.74 7.99
N ASP A 169 -21.03 10.43 8.21
CA ASP A 169 -20.01 9.76 9.03
C ASP A 169 -18.65 9.86 8.37
N PHE A 170 -18.58 9.60 7.06
CA PHE A 170 -17.35 9.71 6.33
C PHE A 170 -16.82 11.15 6.27
N GLU A 171 -17.69 12.16 6.01
CA GLU A 171 -17.28 13.57 6.09
C GLU A 171 -16.74 13.94 7.48
N ALA A 172 -17.37 13.44 8.54
CA ALA A 172 -16.90 13.67 9.90
C ALA A 172 -15.52 13.03 10.15
N SER A 173 -15.27 11.85 9.58
CA SER A 173 -13.99 11.16 9.65
C SER A 173 -12.89 11.92 8.90
N LEU A 174 -13.18 12.43 7.71
CA LEU A 174 -12.24 13.28 6.95
C LEU A 174 -11.90 14.56 7.72
N ARG A 175 -12.92 15.28 8.24
CA ARG A 175 -12.72 16.52 8.99
C ARG A 175 -11.93 16.29 10.28
N TRP A 176 -12.13 15.17 10.94
CA TRP A 176 -11.35 14.78 12.11
C TRP A 176 -9.89 14.47 11.71
N ALA A 177 -9.68 13.70 10.67
CA ALA A 177 -8.35 13.29 10.22
C ALA A 177 -7.46 14.47 9.82
N VAL A 178 -7.99 15.48 9.11
CA VAL A 178 -7.22 16.65 8.67
C VAL A 178 -6.71 17.53 9.83
N HIS A 179 -7.28 17.39 11.04
CA HIS A 179 -6.83 18.08 12.24
C HIS A 179 -5.82 17.26 13.06
N LEU A 180 -5.54 16.02 12.67
CA LEU A 180 -4.47 15.24 13.28
C LEU A 180 -3.11 15.65 12.69
N PRO A 181 -2.00 15.48 13.44
CA PRO A 181 -0.67 15.82 12.97
C PRO A 181 -0.13 14.78 11.98
N VAL A 182 -0.85 14.59 10.88
CA VAL A 182 -0.48 13.68 9.77
C VAL A 182 -0.23 14.49 8.49
N ASN A 183 0.55 13.94 7.58
CA ASN A 183 0.90 14.58 6.32
C ASN A 183 0.63 13.71 5.09
N HIS A 184 0.09 12.52 5.32
CA HIS A 184 -0.35 11.59 4.28
C HIS A 184 -1.63 10.89 4.73
N MET A 185 -2.50 10.57 3.79
CA MET A 185 -3.71 9.75 4.01
C MET A 185 -3.86 8.76 2.87
N SER A 186 -4.02 7.48 3.21
CA SER A 186 -4.48 6.45 2.29
C SER A 186 -5.97 6.22 2.55
N ILE A 187 -6.81 6.38 1.54
CA ILE A 187 -8.26 6.29 1.69
C ILE A 187 -8.81 5.31 0.67
N TYR A 188 -9.26 4.17 1.15
CA TYR A 188 -9.68 3.03 0.34
C TYR A 188 -11.21 2.84 0.43
N SER A 189 -11.85 2.53 -0.69
CA SER A 189 -13.19 1.94 -0.65
C SER A 189 -13.11 0.52 -0.11
N LEU A 190 -14.17 0.07 0.54
CA LEU A 190 -14.28 -1.32 0.98
C LEU A 190 -14.37 -2.25 -0.23
N ILE A 191 -13.34 -3.05 -0.44
CA ILE A 191 -13.34 -4.16 -1.40
C ILE A 191 -13.70 -5.44 -0.65
N LEU A 192 -14.58 -6.25 -1.23
CA LEU A 192 -14.96 -7.55 -0.68
C LEU A 192 -14.01 -8.61 -1.26
N GLU A 193 -12.95 -8.89 -0.51
CA GLU A 193 -11.96 -9.89 -0.89
C GLU A 193 -12.46 -11.30 -0.61
N ASP A 194 -12.28 -12.20 -1.54
CA ASP A 194 -12.70 -13.60 -1.42
C ASP A 194 -12.14 -14.25 -0.17
N GLY A 195 -12.93 -15.11 0.45
CA GLY A 195 -12.57 -15.82 1.68
C GLY A 195 -12.60 -14.95 2.95
N THR A 196 -12.91 -13.65 2.86
CA THR A 196 -13.11 -12.80 4.03
C THR A 196 -14.48 -13.01 4.66
N ARG A 197 -14.61 -12.69 5.96
CA ARG A 197 -15.91 -12.72 6.64
C ARG A 197 -16.92 -11.76 6.00
N MET A 198 -16.46 -10.61 5.54
CA MET A 198 -17.35 -9.64 4.88
C MET A 198 -17.86 -10.12 3.54
N ALA A 199 -17.03 -10.77 2.71
CA ALA A 199 -17.50 -11.40 1.48
C ALA A 199 -18.58 -12.44 1.76
N GLN A 200 -18.39 -13.32 2.75
CA GLN A 200 -19.38 -14.30 3.15
C GLN A 200 -20.70 -13.69 3.66
N LEU A 201 -20.65 -12.55 4.37
CA LEU A 201 -21.84 -11.82 4.79
C LEU A 201 -22.57 -11.19 3.60
N ALA A 202 -21.83 -10.67 2.63
CA ALA A 202 -22.38 -10.10 1.40
C ALA A 202 -23.09 -11.17 0.55
N GLU A 203 -22.47 -12.34 0.35
CA GLU A 203 -23.06 -13.47 -0.36
C GLU A 203 -24.38 -13.93 0.27
N ARG A 204 -24.51 -13.82 1.58
CA ARG A 204 -25.74 -14.15 2.34
C ARG A 204 -26.78 -13.01 2.36
N GLY A 205 -26.50 -11.87 1.70
CA GLY A 205 -27.37 -10.70 1.75
C GLY A 205 -27.44 -10.03 3.13
N GLN A 206 -26.46 -10.26 4.00
CA GLN A 206 -26.42 -9.77 5.38
C GLN A 206 -25.53 -8.54 5.56
N LEU A 207 -24.95 -8.00 4.47
CA LEU A 207 -24.09 -6.84 4.52
C LEU A 207 -24.81 -5.62 3.92
N ALA A 208 -25.15 -4.64 4.75
CA ALA A 208 -25.70 -3.38 4.29
C ALA A 208 -24.59 -2.50 3.73
N ARG A 209 -24.52 -2.35 2.41
CA ARG A 209 -23.57 -1.46 1.73
C ARG A 209 -24.23 -0.12 1.38
N PRO A 210 -23.48 0.98 1.36
CA PRO A 210 -23.93 2.22 0.76
C PRO A 210 -24.38 2.02 -0.70
N SER A 211 -25.36 2.78 -1.12
CA SER A 211 -25.78 2.84 -2.53
C SER A 211 -24.68 3.49 -3.40
N GLU A 212 -24.76 3.29 -4.72
CA GLU A 212 -23.83 3.96 -5.66
C GLU A 212 -23.87 5.48 -5.53
N ALA A 213 -25.02 6.07 -5.27
CA ALA A 213 -25.17 7.50 -5.06
C ALA A 213 -24.45 7.97 -3.77
N GLU A 214 -24.51 7.17 -2.70
CA GLU A 214 -23.78 7.46 -1.43
C GLU A 214 -22.27 7.25 -1.63
N SER A 215 -21.86 6.20 -2.31
CA SER A 215 -20.44 5.95 -2.66
C SER A 215 -19.87 7.12 -3.46
N TRP A 216 -20.61 7.58 -4.47
CA TRP A 216 -20.25 8.76 -5.23
C TRP A 216 -20.17 10.02 -4.38
N ALA A 217 -21.13 10.24 -3.47
CA ALA A 217 -21.12 11.39 -2.57
C ALA A 217 -19.92 11.33 -1.59
N MET A 218 -19.54 10.15 -1.11
CA MET A 218 -18.33 9.97 -0.28
C MET A 218 -17.05 10.32 -1.06
N TYR A 219 -16.93 9.83 -2.31
CA TYR A 219 -15.80 10.18 -3.19
C TYR A 219 -15.74 11.70 -3.43
N GLN A 220 -16.86 12.34 -3.70
CA GLN A 220 -16.94 13.81 -3.87
C GLN A 220 -16.51 14.54 -2.59
N ALA A 221 -16.95 14.07 -1.43
CA ALA A 221 -16.58 14.67 -0.13
C ALA A 221 -15.06 14.63 0.09
N MET A 222 -14.42 13.51 -0.19
CA MET A 222 -12.97 13.33 -0.12
C MET A 222 -12.23 14.33 -1.01
N CYS A 223 -12.60 14.40 -2.27
CA CYS A 223 -11.97 15.30 -3.26
C CYS A 223 -12.24 16.79 -2.99
N ARG A 224 -13.30 17.12 -2.27
CA ARG A 224 -13.64 18.50 -1.85
C ARG A 224 -12.95 18.90 -0.56
N ILE A 225 -12.94 18.04 0.45
CA ILE A 225 -12.47 18.39 1.80
C ILE A 225 -10.95 18.42 1.86
N LEU A 226 -10.27 17.36 1.41
CA LEU A 226 -8.85 17.18 1.63
C LEU A 226 -7.95 18.29 1.04
N PRO A 227 -8.20 18.78 -0.20
CA PRO A 227 -7.37 19.84 -0.78
C PRO A 227 -7.44 21.17 -0.02
N VAL A 228 -8.58 21.48 0.62
CA VAL A 228 -8.74 22.70 1.44
C VAL A 228 -7.76 22.71 2.62
N TYR A 229 -7.38 21.52 3.11
CA TYR A 229 -6.43 21.36 4.21
C TYR A 229 -5.00 21.04 3.74
N GLY A 230 -4.72 21.18 2.43
CA GLY A 230 -3.39 21.00 1.85
C GLY A 230 -3.00 19.54 1.58
N PHE A 231 -3.96 18.62 1.54
CA PHE A 231 -3.76 17.24 1.11
C PHE A 231 -4.12 17.11 -0.38
N GLU A 232 -3.12 17.01 -1.23
CA GLU A 232 -3.32 16.82 -2.66
C GLU A 232 -3.36 15.33 -3.00
N ARG A 233 -4.34 14.93 -3.82
CA ARG A 233 -4.37 13.57 -4.37
C ARG A 233 -3.20 13.42 -5.34
N TYR A 234 -2.37 12.41 -5.16
CA TYR A 234 -1.27 12.10 -6.06
C TYR A 234 -1.41 10.74 -6.77
N GLU A 235 -2.29 9.86 -6.26
CA GLU A 235 -2.77 8.65 -6.93
C GLU A 235 -4.23 8.38 -6.50
N ILE A 236 -4.86 7.33 -6.99
CA ILE A 236 -6.30 7.07 -6.83
C ILE A 236 -6.75 7.10 -5.36
N SER A 237 -5.99 6.46 -4.47
CA SER A 237 -6.37 6.25 -3.07
C SER A 237 -5.57 7.11 -2.09
N SER A 238 -4.51 7.81 -2.54
CA SER A 238 -3.58 8.48 -1.61
C SER A 238 -3.52 9.98 -1.80
N PHE A 239 -3.52 10.66 -0.65
CA PHE A 239 -3.44 12.11 -0.53
C PHE A 239 -2.26 12.49 0.37
N ALA A 240 -1.49 13.48 -0.03
CA ALA A 240 -0.33 13.91 0.72
C ALA A 240 -0.17 15.43 0.72
N ARG A 241 0.44 15.96 1.78
CA ARG A 241 1.00 17.31 1.76
C ARG A 241 2.23 17.33 0.84
N LYS A 242 2.58 18.49 0.34
CA LYS A 242 3.75 18.67 -0.55
C LYS A 242 5.00 18.01 0.05
N GLY A 243 5.64 17.13 -0.72
CA GLY A 243 6.86 16.41 -0.33
C GLY A 243 6.66 15.22 0.59
N CYS A 244 5.40 14.80 0.86
CA CYS A 244 5.09 13.70 1.79
C CYS A 244 4.40 12.49 1.11
N ARG A 245 4.54 12.34 -0.21
CA ARG A 245 4.09 11.15 -0.91
C ARG A 245 4.83 9.91 -0.41
N SER A 246 4.18 8.74 -0.39
CA SER A 246 4.86 7.47 -0.08
C SER A 246 5.80 7.09 -1.23
N ARG A 247 7.10 7.20 -1.00
CA ARG A 247 8.13 6.89 -2.01
C ARG A 247 8.13 5.40 -2.37
N HIS A 248 7.87 4.53 -1.39
CA HIS A 248 7.81 3.10 -1.64
C HIS A 248 6.62 2.74 -2.52
N ASN A 249 5.41 3.27 -2.24
CA ASN A 249 4.23 2.99 -3.05
C ASN A 249 4.36 3.54 -4.48
N GLN A 250 5.02 4.69 -4.66
CA GLN A 250 5.29 5.23 -5.99
C GLN A 250 6.11 4.25 -6.85
N LYS A 251 7.03 3.47 -6.27
CA LYS A 251 7.79 2.45 -7.02
C LYS A 251 6.89 1.43 -7.71
N TYR A 252 5.81 1.04 -7.08
CA TYR A 252 4.85 0.12 -7.71
C TYR A 252 4.20 0.75 -8.94
N TRP A 253 3.77 2.00 -8.80
CA TRP A 253 3.09 2.72 -9.88
C TRP A 253 4.02 3.14 -11.03
N GLU A 254 5.30 3.33 -10.74
CA GLU A 254 6.35 3.69 -11.70
C GLU A 254 7.05 2.47 -12.30
N LEU A 255 6.58 1.24 -12.02
CA LEU A 255 7.22 -0.01 -12.47
C LEU A 255 8.70 -0.11 -12.07
N SER A 256 9.09 0.51 -10.96
CA SER A 256 10.44 0.46 -10.41
C SER A 256 10.75 -0.89 -9.77
N ASN A 257 12.05 -1.19 -9.63
CA ASN A 257 12.48 -2.44 -8.99
C ASN A 257 12.22 -2.43 -7.49
N TYR A 258 11.68 -3.53 -7.00
CA TYR A 258 11.56 -3.83 -5.57
C TYR A 258 11.75 -5.31 -5.30
N LEU A 259 12.31 -5.61 -4.13
CA LEU A 259 12.53 -6.96 -3.62
C LEU A 259 11.62 -7.20 -2.42
N GLY A 260 10.79 -8.23 -2.50
CA GLY A 260 9.96 -8.72 -1.40
C GLY A 260 10.65 -9.84 -0.64
N LEU A 261 10.59 -9.76 0.69
CA LEU A 261 11.09 -10.76 1.63
C LEU A 261 9.95 -11.21 2.55
N GLY A 262 9.88 -12.49 2.84
CA GLY A 262 8.82 -13.11 3.64
C GLY A 262 7.79 -13.87 2.80
N PRO A 263 6.95 -14.74 3.41
CA PRO A 263 5.93 -15.51 2.71
C PRO A 263 4.86 -14.59 2.11
N ALA A 264 4.39 -14.87 0.91
CA ALA A 264 3.48 -14.04 0.11
C ALA A 264 4.05 -12.66 -0.26
N ALA A 265 5.35 -12.45 -0.15
CA ALA A 265 5.97 -11.21 -0.59
C ALA A 265 6.25 -11.26 -2.09
N CYS A 266 5.79 -10.22 -2.81
CA CYS A 266 6.06 -10.06 -4.23
C CYS A 266 7.33 -9.23 -4.46
N SER A 267 8.04 -9.55 -5.55
CA SER A 267 9.17 -8.77 -6.06
C SER A 267 8.94 -8.42 -7.52
N ARG A 268 9.56 -7.33 -7.97
CA ARG A 268 9.67 -6.99 -9.40
C ARG A 268 11.09 -6.55 -9.70
N ILE A 269 11.77 -7.27 -10.58
CA ILE A 269 13.11 -6.92 -11.07
C ILE A 269 13.07 -6.91 -12.62
N GLY A 270 13.08 -5.72 -13.17
CA GLY A 270 12.81 -5.54 -14.59
C GLY A 270 11.39 -6.00 -14.96
N ARG A 271 11.27 -6.97 -15.86
CA ARG A 271 9.98 -7.58 -16.25
C ARG A 271 9.65 -8.89 -15.50
N THR A 272 10.54 -9.33 -14.63
CA THR A 272 10.30 -10.55 -13.85
C THR A 272 9.63 -10.21 -12.54
N ARG A 273 8.52 -10.85 -12.27
CA ARG A 273 7.81 -10.87 -10.99
C ARG A 273 8.08 -12.20 -10.31
N THR A 274 8.27 -12.15 -9.02
CA THR A 274 8.30 -13.35 -8.19
C THR A 274 7.43 -13.14 -6.98
N GLU A 275 6.70 -14.18 -6.57
CA GLU A 275 5.93 -14.19 -5.35
C GLU A 275 6.35 -15.39 -4.50
N ASN A 276 6.75 -15.13 -3.26
CA ASN A 276 7.03 -16.21 -2.32
C ASN A 276 5.72 -16.91 -1.95
N THR A 277 5.72 -18.25 -1.99
CA THR A 277 4.53 -19.03 -1.63
C THR A 277 4.02 -18.66 -0.23
N PRO A 278 2.71 -18.46 -0.04
CA PRO A 278 2.11 -18.26 1.27
C PRO A 278 2.37 -19.48 2.17
N GLY A 279 2.51 -19.25 3.48
CA GLY A 279 2.67 -20.34 4.43
C GLY A 279 3.89 -20.19 5.33
N VAL A 280 3.72 -19.50 6.47
CA VAL A 280 4.81 -19.23 7.42
C VAL A 280 5.56 -20.50 7.84
N ARG A 281 4.86 -21.62 8.09
CA ARG A 281 5.51 -22.86 8.51
C ARG A 281 6.38 -23.48 7.42
N LEU A 282 5.91 -23.44 6.17
CA LEU A 282 6.66 -23.95 5.02
C LEU A 282 7.88 -23.06 4.77
N TYR A 283 7.69 -21.75 4.73
CA TYR A 283 8.73 -20.75 4.59
C TYR A 283 9.86 -20.91 5.65
N GLU A 284 9.49 -21.03 6.95
CA GLU A 284 10.45 -21.30 8.03
C GLU A 284 11.18 -22.64 7.84
N LYS A 285 10.47 -23.69 7.40
CA LYS A 285 11.09 -25.00 7.20
C LYS A 285 12.13 -24.96 6.08
N GLU A 286 11.78 -24.43 4.93
CA GLU A 286 12.65 -24.39 3.75
C GLU A 286 13.94 -23.60 4.05
N LEU A 287 13.80 -22.36 4.49
CA LEU A 287 14.95 -21.51 4.75
C LEU A 287 15.88 -22.02 5.86
N LEU A 288 15.32 -22.55 6.95
CA LEU A 288 16.14 -23.07 8.05
C LEU A 288 16.78 -24.43 7.74
N THR A 289 16.37 -25.09 6.66
CA THR A 289 17.04 -26.29 6.13
C THR A 289 17.96 -25.99 4.93
N GLY A 290 18.19 -24.70 4.62
CA GLY A 290 19.11 -24.24 3.57
C GLY A 290 18.50 -24.23 2.15
N HIS A 291 17.20 -24.32 2.04
CA HIS A 291 16.50 -24.24 0.76
C HIS A 291 15.91 -22.83 0.56
N PRO A 292 15.92 -22.28 -0.68
CA PRO A 292 15.20 -21.03 -0.97
C PRO A 292 13.69 -21.24 -0.76
N PRO A 293 12.93 -20.18 -0.47
CA PRO A 293 11.48 -20.30 -0.39
C PRO A 293 10.91 -20.64 -1.77
N GLN A 294 9.86 -21.47 -1.79
CA GLN A 294 9.13 -21.71 -3.03
C GLN A 294 8.57 -20.40 -3.56
N GLN A 295 8.62 -20.19 -4.87
CA GLN A 295 8.20 -18.97 -5.53
C GLN A 295 7.39 -19.27 -6.77
N GLU A 296 6.37 -18.47 -7.02
CA GLU A 296 5.82 -18.30 -8.35
C GLU A 296 6.66 -17.28 -9.10
N VAL A 297 7.00 -17.58 -10.34
CA VAL A 297 7.85 -16.73 -11.18
C VAL A 297 7.14 -16.49 -12.51
N GLU A 298 6.91 -15.22 -12.81
CA GLU A 298 6.30 -14.76 -14.04
C GLU A 298 7.26 -13.78 -14.73
N THR A 299 7.50 -13.99 -16.01
CA THR A 299 8.21 -13.00 -16.83
C THR A 299 7.23 -12.39 -17.81
N LEU A 300 6.91 -11.12 -17.60
CA LEU A 300 5.97 -10.39 -18.43
C LEU A 300 6.47 -10.30 -19.88
N SER A 301 5.57 -10.52 -20.81
CA SER A 301 5.81 -10.17 -22.22
C SER A 301 5.98 -8.66 -22.37
N ALA A 302 6.37 -8.21 -23.54
CA ALA A 302 6.43 -6.77 -23.83
C ALA A 302 5.01 -6.15 -23.83
N THR A 303 4.01 -6.93 -24.22
CA THR A 303 2.60 -6.50 -24.22
C THR A 303 2.09 -6.34 -22.79
N ASP A 304 2.27 -7.36 -21.93
CA ASP A 304 1.82 -7.30 -20.53
C ASP A 304 2.47 -6.12 -19.79
N GLU A 305 3.78 -5.88 -20.04
CA GLU A 305 4.47 -4.73 -19.44
C GLU A 305 3.91 -3.38 -19.94
N MET A 306 3.52 -3.30 -21.20
CA MET A 306 2.93 -2.08 -21.78
C MET A 306 1.53 -1.81 -21.20
N GLU A 307 0.73 -2.85 -21.04
CA GLU A 307 -0.58 -2.77 -20.38
C GLU A 307 -0.44 -2.28 -18.95
N GLU A 308 0.48 -2.89 -18.18
CA GLU A 308 0.78 -2.47 -16.82
C GLU A 308 1.28 -1.03 -16.75
N TYR A 309 2.14 -0.64 -17.67
CA TYR A 309 2.61 0.74 -17.76
C TYR A 309 1.44 1.71 -17.90
N CYS A 310 0.46 1.39 -18.75
CA CYS A 310 -0.70 2.23 -18.95
C CYS A 310 -1.53 2.36 -17.68
N PHE A 311 -1.99 1.26 -17.10
CA PHE A 311 -2.92 1.38 -15.97
C PHE A 311 -2.23 1.81 -14.67
N LEU A 312 -0.96 1.50 -14.44
CA LEU A 312 -0.23 1.97 -13.27
C LEU A 312 0.10 3.47 -13.35
N HIS A 313 0.47 3.98 -14.54
CA HIS A 313 0.67 5.41 -14.72
C HIS A 313 -0.64 6.19 -14.67
N LEU A 314 -1.73 5.67 -15.24
CA LEU A 314 -3.05 6.28 -15.12
C LEU A 314 -3.55 6.32 -13.68
N ARG A 315 -3.07 5.43 -12.81
CA ARG A 315 -3.35 5.49 -11.39
C ARG A 315 -2.81 6.76 -10.73
N MET A 316 -1.67 7.27 -11.22
CA MET A 316 -1.05 8.49 -10.71
C MET A 316 -1.73 9.75 -11.28
N LYS A 317 -1.68 10.85 -10.52
CA LYS A 317 -2.20 12.16 -10.94
C LYS A 317 -1.55 12.66 -12.23
N GLU A 318 -0.28 12.37 -12.39
CA GLU A 318 0.53 12.77 -13.55
C GLU A 318 0.14 12.02 -14.83
N GLY A 319 -0.38 10.80 -14.69
CA GLY A 319 -0.78 9.97 -15.83
C GLY A 319 0.38 9.44 -16.67
N ILE A 320 0.09 9.04 -17.90
CA ILE A 320 1.06 8.49 -18.85
C ILE A 320 1.80 9.64 -19.54
N PRO A 321 3.14 9.77 -19.41
CA PRO A 321 3.93 10.67 -20.23
C PRO A 321 4.02 10.11 -21.64
N LEU A 322 3.47 10.81 -22.64
CA LEU A 322 3.33 10.31 -24.01
C LEU A 322 4.68 10.13 -24.71
N ASP A 323 5.62 11.04 -24.48
CA ASP A 323 6.99 10.91 -25.02
C ASP A 323 7.71 9.73 -24.36
N GLY A 324 7.60 9.55 -23.04
CA GLY A 324 8.17 8.41 -22.32
C GLY A 324 7.58 7.07 -22.78
N PHE A 325 6.29 7.04 -23.09
CA PHE A 325 5.65 5.86 -23.68
C PHE A 325 6.25 5.54 -25.06
N ARG A 326 6.37 6.56 -25.93
CA ARG A 326 6.96 6.40 -27.28
C ARG A 326 8.41 5.93 -27.23
N GLU A 327 9.22 6.52 -26.33
CA GLU A 327 10.62 6.13 -26.16
C GLU A 327 10.74 4.67 -25.68
N ARG A 328 9.85 4.22 -24.81
CA ARG A 328 9.89 2.87 -24.22
C ARG A 328 9.38 1.79 -25.18
N TYR A 329 8.31 2.07 -25.95
CA TYR A 329 7.60 1.07 -26.77
C TYR A 329 7.74 1.30 -28.28
N GLY A 330 8.46 2.33 -28.71
CA GLY A 330 8.78 2.57 -30.13
C GLY A 330 7.66 3.14 -30.99
N ALA A 331 6.48 3.38 -30.41
CA ALA A 331 5.34 3.95 -31.11
C ALA A 331 4.48 4.82 -30.19
N ASP A 332 3.63 5.68 -30.76
CA ASP A 332 2.67 6.45 -30.00
C ASP A 332 1.62 5.55 -29.34
N ILE A 333 1.10 5.96 -28.18
CA ILE A 333 0.07 5.21 -27.47
C ILE A 333 -1.17 4.94 -28.33
N THR A 334 -1.48 5.84 -29.25
CA THR A 334 -2.61 5.69 -30.21
C THR A 334 -2.40 4.58 -31.23
N HIS A 335 -1.18 4.11 -31.45
CA HIS A 335 -0.92 2.95 -32.28
C HIS A 335 -1.53 1.66 -31.69
N TRP A 336 -1.47 1.53 -30.38
CA TRP A 336 -1.94 0.36 -29.65
C TRP A 336 -3.36 0.55 -29.09
N TYR A 337 -3.64 1.74 -28.57
CA TYR A 337 -4.86 2.05 -27.81
C TYR A 337 -5.71 3.18 -28.40
N GLY A 338 -5.59 3.44 -29.72
CA GLY A 338 -6.24 4.60 -30.36
C GLY A 338 -7.74 4.68 -30.13
N ASP A 339 -8.46 3.57 -30.32
CA ASP A 339 -9.92 3.51 -30.15
C ASP A 339 -10.30 3.64 -28.65
N ALA A 340 -9.58 2.99 -27.76
CA ALA A 340 -9.79 3.10 -26.32
C ALA A 340 -9.58 4.55 -25.82
N VAL A 341 -8.48 5.17 -26.20
CA VAL A 341 -8.16 6.56 -25.82
C VAL A 341 -9.21 7.52 -26.37
N LYS A 342 -9.64 7.36 -27.63
CA LYS A 342 -10.68 8.18 -28.23
C LYS A 342 -12.01 8.04 -27.49
N MET A 343 -12.48 6.82 -27.28
CA MET A 343 -13.72 6.52 -26.56
C MET A 343 -13.70 7.08 -25.13
N LEU A 344 -12.61 6.92 -24.40
CA LEU A 344 -12.47 7.40 -23.03
C LEU A 344 -12.41 8.94 -22.96
N LYS A 345 -11.83 9.61 -23.95
CA LYS A 345 -11.87 11.08 -24.07
C LYS A 345 -13.28 11.59 -24.38
N GLU A 346 -14.00 10.94 -25.30
CA GLU A 346 -15.41 11.27 -25.61
C GLU A 346 -16.31 11.10 -24.38
N LYS A 347 -16.09 10.05 -23.56
CA LYS A 347 -16.76 9.83 -22.28
C LYS A 347 -16.28 10.78 -21.16
N LYS A 348 -15.31 11.65 -21.42
CA LYS A 348 -14.69 12.57 -20.45
C LYS A 348 -14.07 11.84 -19.24
N LEU A 349 -13.58 10.63 -19.43
CA LEU A 349 -12.86 9.85 -18.41
C LEU A 349 -11.35 10.05 -18.49
N LEU A 350 -10.82 10.33 -19.69
CA LEU A 350 -9.44 10.73 -19.91
C LEU A 350 -9.35 12.14 -20.47
N LYS A 351 -8.24 12.79 -20.20
CA LYS A 351 -7.83 14.01 -20.89
C LYS A 351 -6.33 13.98 -21.18
N GLU A 352 -5.95 14.73 -22.21
CA GLU A 352 -4.57 14.95 -22.61
C GLU A 352 -4.23 16.42 -22.44
N GLU A 353 -3.12 16.69 -21.76
CA GLU A 353 -2.65 18.04 -21.51
C GLU A 353 -1.12 18.00 -21.24
N ALA A 354 -0.39 18.94 -21.81
CA ALA A 354 1.05 19.09 -21.63
C ALA A 354 1.86 17.79 -21.88
N GLY A 355 1.48 17.00 -22.91
CA GLY A 355 2.18 15.75 -23.26
C GLY A 355 1.89 14.56 -22.34
N HIS A 356 0.87 14.66 -21.52
CA HIS A 356 0.43 13.57 -20.65
C HIS A 356 -1.02 13.19 -20.90
N LEU A 357 -1.31 11.89 -20.78
CA LEU A 357 -2.65 11.32 -20.79
C LEU A 357 -3.01 10.88 -19.37
N PHE A 358 -4.05 11.46 -18.78
CA PHE A 358 -4.41 11.18 -17.38
C PHE A 358 -5.92 11.14 -17.14
N LEU A 359 -6.28 10.53 -16.01
CA LEU A 359 -7.67 10.41 -15.58
C LEU A 359 -8.26 11.79 -15.24
N THR A 360 -9.47 12.03 -15.72
CA THR A 360 -10.27 13.14 -15.21
C THR A 360 -10.74 12.83 -13.78
N TYR A 361 -11.45 13.78 -13.18
CA TYR A 361 -12.14 13.56 -11.90
C TYR A 361 -13.09 12.35 -11.95
N HIS A 362 -13.89 12.25 -13.00
CA HIS A 362 -14.81 11.13 -13.22
C HIS A 362 -14.07 9.85 -13.60
N GLY A 363 -13.02 9.96 -14.41
CA GLY A 363 -12.18 8.82 -14.77
C GLY A 363 -11.52 8.16 -13.56
N ALA A 364 -11.06 8.95 -12.60
CA ALA A 364 -10.45 8.41 -11.37
C ALA A 364 -11.46 7.68 -10.47
N ALA A 365 -12.73 8.09 -10.47
CA ALA A 365 -13.79 7.37 -9.76
C ALA A 365 -14.16 6.04 -10.44
N LEU A 366 -13.96 5.95 -11.75
CA LEU A 366 -14.23 4.77 -12.58
C LEU A 366 -12.92 4.10 -13.05
N GLY A 367 -11.89 4.16 -12.22
CA GLY A 367 -10.54 3.72 -12.58
C GLY A 367 -10.49 2.32 -13.18
N ASN A 368 -11.13 1.33 -12.56
CA ASN A 368 -11.12 -0.05 -13.04
C ASN A 368 -11.70 -0.14 -14.46
N PHE A 369 -12.83 0.51 -14.73
CA PHE A 369 -13.41 0.55 -16.08
C PHE A 369 -12.43 1.15 -17.10
N VAL A 370 -11.69 2.21 -16.72
CA VAL A 370 -10.69 2.81 -17.61
C VAL A 370 -9.51 1.87 -17.81
N PHE A 371 -9.02 1.22 -16.76
CA PHE A 371 -7.86 0.32 -16.84
C PHE A 371 -8.11 -0.90 -17.72
N GLU A 372 -9.30 -1.48 -17.65
CA GLU A 372 -9.72 -2.59 -18.51
C GLU A 372 -9.62 -2.26 -20.00
N GLN A 373 -9.74 -0.98 -20.40
CA GLN A 373 -9.63 -0.58 -21.80
C GLN A 373 -8.17 -0.56 -22.31
N PHE A 374 -7.21 -0.77 -21.44
CA PHE A 374 -5.78 -0.86 -21.78
C PHE A 374 -5.27 -2.31 -21.71
N LEU A 375 -6.16 -3.29 -21.66
CA LEU A 375 -5.82 -4.70 -21.88
C LEU A 375 -5.96 -5.00 -23.37
N LEU A 376 -4.94 -5.65 -23.94
CA LEU A 376 -4.93 -6.10 -25.33
C LEU A 376 -5.32 -7.59 -25.34
N ASP A 377 -6.26 -7.98 -26.20
CA ASP A 377 -6.69 -9.38 -26.36
C ASP A 377 -5.59 -10.28 -26.94
#